data_d5a31ec1f4e466c0c3b2989633f95a7d
#
_entry.id   d5a31ec1f4e466c0c3b2989633f95a7d
#
_cell.length_a   1.000
_cell.length_b   1.000
_cell.length_c   1.000
_cell.angle_alpha   90.00
_cell.angle_beta   90.00
_cell.angle_gamma   90.00
#
_symmetry.space_group_name_H-M   'P 1'
#
loop_
_entity.id
_entity.type
_entity.pdbx_description
1 polymer ?
#
loop_
_entity_poly.entity_id
_entity_poly.type
_entity_poly.pdbx_seq_one_letter_code
_entity_poly.pdbx_strand_id
1 'polypeptide(L)'
;MKKILFLAHHRIGRSPGQRYRFEQFFDFLETNGIQCYLANIINENDEKNLYHSKNILKKLKVGINSFFRRWKHLKDIESFDLVVVYREVIPTKSTLFENYISKKNIPMVFDFDDAIWVKDVSDVNKKISFLKDEKKIEKIIPLCKHITCGNDYLANYASKFNSNITIIPSTVDTDLYKPIEKHNKDGQVKIGWVGSHTTVKHFEMITGVYLKLKSKYKDKIDFVLIGDETYHHKKLGIKGLKWENKIEVELFNSFDIGIMPLPDNEWAKGKCGMKGLLYMSVAIPSVMSNIGMNKDIIEHGKNGFLPVGEKQWIEVLSKLIENKELRKKIGDSGRKTVLEKYSKNKIKKTYLDLYTSLMK
;
A
#
# COMPACT_ATOMS: atom_id res chain seq x y z
N MET A 1 29.45 12.09 -0.96
CA MET A 1 28.22 11.31 -1.29
C MET A 1 27.12 11.87 -0.42
N LYS A 2 25.99 12.26 -1.01
CA LYS A 2 24.83 12.81 -0.27
C LYS A 2 24.16 11.71 0.55
N LYS A 3 23.55 12.06 1.69
CA LYS A 3 22.95 11.11 2.64
C LYS A 3 21.50 11.45 2.93
N ILE A 4 20.60 10.50 2.78
CA ILE A 4 19.19 10.64 3.12
C ILE A 4 18.84 9.73 4.30
N LEU A 5 18.18 10.31 5.32
CA LEU A 5 17.60 9.58 6.44
C LEU A 5 16.11 9.34 6.20
N PHE A 6 15.70 8.09 6.06
CA PHE A 6 14.29 7.69 5.97
C PHE A 6 13.78 7.30 7.35
N LEU A 7 12.86 8.10 7.89
CA LEU A 7 12.20 7.84 9.17
C LEU A 7 10.91 7.06 8.91
N ALA A 8 10.89 5.80 9.27
CA ALA A 8 9.75 4.91 9.09
C ALA A 8 9.50 4.04 10.33
N HIS A 9 8.43 3.27 10.32
CA HIS A 9 8.09 2.45 11.48
C HIS A 9 8.72 1.07 11.41
N HIS A 10 8.69 0.43 10.26
CA HIS A 10 9.05 -0.98 10.08
C HIS A 10 10.43 -1.18 9.47
N ARG A 11 10.99 -2.36 9.70
CA ARG A 11 12.22 -2.82 9.04
C ARG A 11 12.01 -2.93 7.54
N ILE A 12 13.12 -2.89 6.79
CA ILE A 12 13.14 -3.06 5.34
C ILE A 12 12.37 -4.34 4.91
N GLY A 13 11.61 -4.25 3.85
CA GLY A 13 10.84 -5.36 3.29
C GLY A 13 9.58 -5.74 4.07
N ARG A 14 9.31 -5.14 5.24
CA ARG A 14 8.22 -5.57 6.14
C ARG A 14 6.87 -4.91 5.85
N SER A 15 6.88 -3.64 5.50
CA SER A 15 5.67 -2.87 5.26
C SER A 15 5.43 -2.65 3.76
N PRO A 16 4.28 -3.06 3.21
CA PRO A 16 3.99 -2.81 1.79
C PRO A 16 4.11 -1.33 1.41
N GLY A 17 3.56 -0.41 2.22
CA GLY A 17 3.67 1.03 1.95
C GLY A 17 5.12 1.48 1.84
N GLN A 18 6.00 1.09 2.78
CA GLN A 18 7.42 1.43 2.71
C GLN A 18 8.09 0.86 1.46
N ARG A 19 7.84 -0.43 1.16
CA ARG A 19 8.39 -1.12 -0.02
C ARG A 19 8.04 -0.38 -1.31
N TYR A 20 6.76 -0.04 -1.51
CA TYR A 20 6.26 0.54 -2.76
C TYR A 20 6.48 2.05 -2.87
N ARG A 21 6.73 2.75 -1.74
CA ARG A 21 6.98 4.19 -1.75
C ARG A 21 8.44 4.54 -1.93
N PHE A 22 9.36 3.90 -1.18
CA PHE A 22 10.76 4.33 -1.17
C PHE A 22 11.80 3.21 -1.10
N GLU A 23 11.58 2.10 -0.39
CA GLU A 23 12.61 1.06 -0.22
C GLU A 23 13.10 0.49 -1.55
N GLN A 24 12.20 0.25 -2.50
CA GLN A 24 12.53 -0.29 -3.82
C GLN A 24 13.43 0.63 -4.67
N PHE A 25 13.64 1.87 -4.25
CA PHE A 25 14.48 2.83 -4.97
C PHE A 25 15.87 2.99 -4.35
N PHE A 26 16.16 2.38 -3.22
CA PHE A 26 17.43 2.56 -2.52
C PHE A 26 18.63 2.22 -3.42
N ASP A 27 18.66 1.05 -4.03
CA ASP A 27 19.76 0.64 -4.93
C ASP A 27 19.97 1.65 -6.07
N PHE A 28 18.88 2.15 -6.65
CA PHE A 28 18.95 3.15 -7.71
C PHE A 28 19.50 4.50 -7.20
N LEU A 29 19.07 4.96 -6.04
CA LEU A 29 19.57 6.20 -5.42
C LEU A 29 21.06 6.05 -5.06
N GLU A 30 21.47 4.91 -4.53
CA GLU A 30 22.85 4.63 -4.15
C GLU A 30 23.78 4.58 -5.38
N THR A 31 23.36 3.96 -6.47
CA THR A 31 24.11 3.99 -7.74
C THR A 31 24.22 5.39 -8.35
N ASN A 32 23.36 6.33 -7.93
CA ASN A 32 23.41 7.74 -8.34
C ASN A 32 24.03 8.66 -7.26
N GLY A 33 24.82 8.11 -6.34
CA GLY A 33 25.62 8.87 -5.37
C GLY A 33 24.85 9.36 -4.13
N ILE A 34 23.67 8.80 -3.83
CA ILE A 34 22.86 9.13 -2.67
C ILE A 34 22.78 7.91 -1.73
N GLN A 35 23.43 7.98 -0.59
CA GLN A 35 23.39 6.92 0.43
C GLN A 35 22.08 6.98 1.22
N CYS A 36 21.36 5.86 1.28
CA CYS A 36 20.05 5.75 1.93
C CYS A 36 20.15 5.04 3.30
N TYR A 37 19.61 5.67 4.34
CA TYR A 37 19.59 5.12 5.70
C TYR A 37 18.15 4.97 6.19
N LEU A 38 17.74 3.73 6.48
CA LEU A 38 16.43 3.47 7.06
C LEU A 38 16.50 3.44 8.59
N ALA A 39 15.84 4.38 9.24
CA ALA A 39 15.70 4.46 10.69
C ALA A 39 14.32 3.97 11.13
N ASN A 40 14.19 2.66 11.36
CA ASN A 40 12.96 2.03 11.84
C ASN A 40 12.85 2.04 13.36
N ILE A 41 11.65 2.21 13.91
CA ILE A 41 11.38 2.20 15.35
C ILE A 41 10.92 0.84 15.88
N ILE A 42 10.44 -0.05 15.03
CA ILE A 42 9.96 -1.39 15.36
C ILE A 42 10.98 -2.42 14.87
N ASN A 43 11.59 -3.17 15.80
CA ASN A 43 12.45 -4.30 15.48
C ASN A 43 11.67 -5.63 15.48
N GLU A 44 12.34 -6.75 15.24
CA GLU A 44 11.70 -8.06 15.13
C GLU A 44 11.01 -8.51 16.43
N ASN A 45 11.63 -8.26 17.57
CA ASN A 45 11.05 -8.60 18.87
C ASN A 45 9.86 -7.70 19.20
N ASP A 46 9.92 -6.42 18.80
CA ASP A 46 8.81 -5.49 18.94
C ASP A 46 7.60 -5.92 18.09
N GLU A 47 7.81 -6.45 16.87
CA GLU A 47 6.74 -6.99 16.04
C GLU A 47 5.99 -8.13 16.72
N LYS A 48 6.71 -9.10 17.30
CA LYS A 48 6.10 -10.20 18.04
C LYS A 48 5.24 -9.70 19.21
N ASN A 49 5.73 -8.69 19.92
CA ASN A 49 5.04 -8.11 21.07
C ASN A 49 3.81 -7.25 20.66
N LEU A 50 3.87 -6.55 19.52
CA LEU A 50 2.75 -5.70 19.04
C LEU A 50 1.62 -6.52 18.43
N TYR A 51 1.94 -7.49 17.57
CA TYR A 51 0.95 -8.15 16.73
C TYR A 51 0.48 -9.49 17.28
N HIS A 52 1.33 -10.23 18.01
CA HIS A 52 0.98 -11.55 18.52
C HIS A 52 0.72 -11.59 20.03
N SER A 53 1.07 -10.54 20.79
CA SER A 53 0.83 -10.49 22.23
C SER A 53 -0.48 -9.75 22.56
N LYS A 54 -1.29 -10.34 23.46
CA LYS A 54 -2.44 -9.67 24.09
C LYS A 54 -2.02 -8.81 25.30
N ASN A 55 -0.77 -8.89 25.74
CA ASN A 55 -0.28 -8.22 26.95
C ASN A 55 -0.04 -6.73 26.68
N ILE A 56 -0.80 -5.87 27.34
CA ILE A 56 -0.74 -4.40 27.20
C ILE A 56 0.62 -3.86 27.69
N LEU A 57 1.22 -4.42 28.74
CA LEU A 57 2.51 -3.96 29.26
C LEU A 57 3.63 -4.18 28.23
N LYS A 58 3.60 -5.30 27.49
CA LYS A 58 4.56 -5.53 26.40
C LYS A 58 4.38 -4.50 25.27
N LYS A 59 3.15 -4.15 24.92
CA LYS A 59 2.88 -3.12 23.91
C LYS A 59 3.32 -1.73 24.37
N LEU A 60 3.10 -1.39 25.64
CA LEU A 60 3.58 -0.15 26.24
C LEU A 60 5.10 -0.05 26.22
N LYS A 61 5.80 -1.15 26.60
CA LYS A 61 7.27 -1.23 26.53
C LYS A 61 7.78 -0.99 25.11
N VAL A 62 7.12 -1.55 24.11
CA VAL A 62 7.48 -1.29 22.69
C VAL A 62 7.33 0.20 22.36
N GLY A 63 6.26 0.86 22.82
CA GLY A 63 6.07 2.30 22.63
C GLY A 63 7.20 3.14 23.23
N ILE A 64 7.58 2.85 24.48
CA ILE A 64 8.69 3.51 25.19
C ILE A 64 10.03 3.26 24.46
N ASN A 65 10.32 2.02 24.09
CA ASN A 65 11.53 1.69 23.36
C ASN A 65 11.58 2.38 21.99
N SER A 66 10.44 2.48 21.30
CA SER A 66 10.31 3.17 20.01
C SER A 66 10.63 4.67 20.14
N PHE A 67 10.17 5.31 21.23
CA PHE A 67 10.46 6.70 21.53
C PHE A 67 11.97 6.94 21.73
N PHE A 68 12.63 6.15 22.57
CA PHE A 68 14.08 6.27 22.81
C PHE A 68 14.90 5.92 21.56
N ARG A 69 14.46 4.92 20.79
CA ARG A 69 15.12 4.56 19.52
C ARG A 69 15.03 5.71 18.52
N ARG A 70 13.86 6.34 18.41
CA ARG A 70 13.72 7.52 17.56
C ARG A 70 14.61 8.65 17.99
N TRP A 71 14.70 8.92 19.28
CA TRP A 71 15.60 9.94 19.82
C TRP A 71 17.07 9.65 19.48
N LYS A 72 17.48 8.38 19.59
CA LYS A 72 18.82 7.96 19.18
C LYS A 72 19.10 8.20 17.69
N HIS A 73 18.12 7.92 16.81
CA HIS A 73 18.25 8.17 15.36
C HIS A 73 18.44 9.65 15.02
N LEU A 74 18.00 10.55 15.88
CA LEU A 74 18.08 12.00 15.63
C LEU A 74 19.31 12.66 16.23
N LYS A 75 20.15 11.93 16.98
CA LYS A 75 21.36 12.51 17.59
C LYS A 75 22.28 13.16 16.55
N ASP A 76 22.52 12.45 15.46
CA ASP A 76 23.46 12.88 14.42
C ASP A 76 22.72 13.31 13.15
N ILE A 77 21.50 13.83 13.29
CA ILE A 77 20.64 14.16 12.16
C ILE A 77 21.30 15.19 11.22
N GLU A 78 22.14 16.10 11.76
CA GLU A 78 22.85 17.12 10.99
C GLU A 78 23.96 16.54 10.08
N SER A 79 24.25 15.24 10.19
CA SER A 79 25.13 14.54 9.26
C SER A 79 24.44 14.09 7.97
N PHE A 80 23.12 14.29 7.85
CA PHE A 80 22.32 13.99 6.67
C PHE A 80 22.02 15.25 5.86
N ASP A 81 21.90 15.09 4.54
CA ASP A 81 21.54 16.18 3.61
C ASP A 81 20.02 16.33 3.44
N LEU A 82 19.24 15.29 3.76
CA LEU A 82 17.79 15.26 3.64
C LEU A 82 17.19 14.28 4.64
N VAL A 83 16.03 14.61 5.19
CA VAL A 83 15.20 13.71 6.00
C VAL A 83 13.89 13.45 5.29
N VAL A 84 13.52 12.18 5.10
CA VAL A 84 12.23 11.77 4.55
C VAL A 84 11.42 11.11 5.66
N VAL A 85 10.27 11.68 5.99
CA VAL A 85 9.34 11.17 7.00
C VAL A 85 8.19 10.45 6.30
N TYR A 86 8.09 9.14 6.49
CA TYR A 86 6.98 8.36 5.95
C TYR A 86 5.82 8.30 6.96
N ARG A 87 4.72 8.98 6.61
CA ARG A 87 3.47 9.13 7.37
C ARG A 87 3.62 9.90 8.68
N GLU A 88 4.49 9.50 9.58
CA GLU A 88 4.75 10.16 10.86
C GLU A 88 6.05 9.64 11.49
N VAL A 89 6.71 10.48 12.26
CA VAL A 89 7.97 10.11 12.93
C VAL A 89 7.73 9.08 14.04
N ILE A 90 6.64 9.24 14.80
CA ILE A 90 6.20 8.31 15.84
C ILE A 90 4.66 8.28 15.89
N PRO A 91 4.01 7.10 16.09
CA PRO A 91 2.56 6.96 16.07
C PRO A 91 1.89 7.42 17.37
N THR A 92 2.06 8.71 17.71
CA THR A 92 1.46 9.38 18.88
C THR A 92 0.86 10.73 18.46
N LYS A 93 0.12 11.38 19.35
CA LYS A 93 -0.40 12.75 19.14
C LYS A 93 0.67 13.82 19.03
N SER A 94 1.86 13.55 19.56
CA SER A 94 2.95 14.51 19.65
C SER A 94 3.65 14.72 18.31
N THR A 95 3.96 15.98 18.00
CA THR A 95 4.81 16.43 16.89
C THR A 95 6.20 16.84 17.38
N LEU A 96 6.60 16.36 18.56
CA LEU A 96 7.89 16.73 19.20
C LEU A 96 9.09 16.52 18.26
N PHE A 97 9.13 15.35 17.61
CA PHE A 97 10.24 14.98 16.74
C PHE A 97 10.23 15.77 15.43
N GLU A 98 9.06 15.94 14.83
CA GLU A 98 8.89 16.73 13.61
C GLU A 98 9.29 18.21 13.86
N ASN A 99 8.86 18.78 14.98
CA ASN A 99 9.28 20.12 15.42
C ASN A 99 10.80 20.20 15.73
N TYR A 100 11.38 19.13 16.28
CA TYR A 100 12.82 19.09 16.51
C TYR A 100 13.59 19.10 15.18
N ILE A 101 13.16 18.27 14.21
CA ILE A 101 13.79 18.18 12.88
C ILE A 101 13.67 19.51 12.14
N SER A 102 12.50 20.15 12.16
CA SER A 102 12.24 21.42 11.43
C SER A 102 13.10 22.59 11.93
N LYS A 103 13.58 22.52 13.18
CA LYS A 103 14.51 23.52 13.75
C LYS A 103 15.97 23.29 13.34
N LYS A 104 16.27 22.15 12.70
CA LYS A 104 17.60 21.86 12.16
C LYS A 104 17.69 22.40 10.74
N ASN A 105 18.87 22.77 10.31
CA ASN A 105 19.10 23.30 8.96
C ASN A 105 19.18 22.17 7.91
N ILE A 106 18.21 21.25 7.94
CA ILE A 106 18.12 20.11 7.06
C ILE A 106 16.72 20.08 6.44
N PRO A 107 16.58 19.98 5.11
CA PRO A 107 15.28 19.86 4.48
C PRO A 107 14.57 18.58 4.92
N MET A 108 13.28 18.69 5.24
CA MET A 108 12.41 17.59 5.61
C MET A 108 11.35 17.40 4.52
N VAL A 109 11.24 16.18 3.99
CA VAL A 109 10.16 15.74 3.10
C VAL A 109 9.17 14.89 3.89
N PHE A 110 7.90 15.15 3.71
CA PHE A 110 6.84 14.32 4.28
C PHE A 110 6.18 13.50 3.18
N ASP A 111 6.21 12.17 3.29
CA ASP A 111 5.66 11.23 2.32
C ASP A 111 4.48 10.46 2.91
N PHE A 112 3.34 10.44 2.19
CA PHE A 112 2.18 9.65 2.58
C PHE A 112 1.36 9.15 1.39
N ASP A 113 0.84 7.95 1.53
CA ASP A 113 0.12 7.17 0.52
C ASP A 113 -1.27 6.73 0.99
N ASP A 114 -1.77 7.34 2.06
CA ASP A 114 -3.04 6.99 2.69
C ASP A 114 -3.68 8.23 3.34
N ALA A 115 -5.01 8.28 3.44
CA ALA A 115 -5.75 9.34 4.13
C ALA A 115 -5.62 9.19 5.66
N ILE A 116 -4.39 9.43 6.19
CA ILE A 116 -4.05 9.18 7.61
C ILE A 116 -4.75 10.11 8.60
N TRP A 117 -5.42 11.17 8.11
CA TRP A 117 -6.30 12.05 8.89
C TRP A 117 -7.74 11.50 9.02
N VAL A 118 -8.09 10.46 8.28
CA VAL A 118 -9.40 9.82 8.38
C VAL A 118 -9.32 8.66 9.36
N LYS A 119 -10.23 8.66 10.33
CA LYS A 119 -10.32 7.60 11.33
C LYS A 119 -10.86 6.32 10.71
N ASP A 120 -9.98 5.41 10.34
CA ASP A 120 -10.34 4.01 10.07
C ASP A 120 -9.72 3.11 11.15
N VAL A 121 -10.44 2.98 12.27
CA VAL A 121 -9.95 2.20 13.41
C VAL A 121 -10.54 0.80 13.32
N SER A 122 -9.68 -0.20 13.13
CA SER A 122 -10.08 -1.61 13.31
C SER A 122 -10.50 -1.85 14.77
N ASP A 123 -11.42 -2.78 14.98
CA ASP A 123 -11.94 -3.11 16.32
C ASP A 123 -10.82 -3.46 17.31
N VAL A 124 -9.76 -4.08 16.83
CA VAL A 124 -8.55 -4.40 17.63
C VAL A 124 -7.84 -3.15 18.15
N ASN A 125 -7.88 -2.05 17.41
CA ASN A 125 -7.17 -0.81 17.73
C ASN A 125 -8.06 0.25 18.39
N LYS A 126 -9.35 0.01 18.59
CA LYS A 126 -10.28 0.95 19.25
C LYS A 126 -9.76 1.42 20.61
N LYS A 127 -9.19 0.52 21.41
CA LYS A 127 -8.68 0.81 22.76
C LYS A 127 -7.46 1.75 22.78
N ILE A 128 -6.72 1.86 21.70
CA ILE A 128 -5.53 2.74 21.59
C ILE A 128 -5.74 3.90 20.60
N SER A 129 -6.92 3.99 20.01
CA SER A 129 -7.25 5.06 19.06
C SER A 129 -7.19 6.46 19.66
N PHE A 130 -7.40 6.58 20.98
CA PHE A 130 -7.27 7.84 21.70
C PHE A 130 -5.83 8.42 21.69
N LEU A 131 -4.82 7.59 21.38
CA LEU A 131 -3.41 8.02 21.23
C LEU A 131 -3.12 8.65 19.87
N LYS A 132 -4.03 8.51 18.89
CA LYS A 132 -3.89 9.14 17.57
C LYS A 132 -4.58 10.49 17.56
N ASP A 133 -3.96 11.45 16.89
CA ASP A 133 -4.53 12.76 16.58
C ASP A 133 -4.70 12.84 15.05
N GLU A 134 -5.93 12.88 14.59
CA GLU A 134 -6.28 12.98 13.18
C GLU A 134 -5.76 14.30 12.56
N LYS A 135 -5.68 15.36 13.38
CA LYS A 135 -5.14 16.66 12.97
C LYS A 135 -3.61 16.78 13.07
N LYS A 136 -2.92 15.70 13.46
CA LYS A 136 -1.45 15.72 13.57
C LYS A 136 -0.78 16.06 12.24
N ILE A 137 -1.31 15.51 11.14
CA ILE A 137 -0.78 15.76 9.79
C ILE A 137 -0.85 17.25 9.40
N GLU A 138 -1.90 17.97 9.83
CA GLU A 138 -2.05 19.41 9.61
C GLU A 138 -0.94 20.22 10.29
N LYS A 139 -0.39 19.70 11.39
CA LYS A 139 0.73 20.29 12.12
C LYS A 139 2.10 19.91 11.53
N ILE A 140 2.21 18.74 10.89
CA ILE A 140 3.46 18.25 10.30
C ILE A 140 3.72 18.89 8.94
N ILE A 141 2.70 18.96 8.08
CA ILE A 141 2.84 19.44 6.69
C ILE A 141 3.49 20.82 6.61
N PRO A 142 3.12 21.85 7.42
CA PRO A 142 3.75 23.16 7.37
C PRO A 142 5.23 23.18 7.79
N LEU A 143 5.68 22.16 8.55
CA LEU A 143 7.07 22.05 9.00
C LEU A 143 8.00 21.52 7.90
N CYS A 144 7.45 20.97 6.82
CA CYS A 144 8.20 20.28 5.80
C CYS A 144 8.57 21.19 4.64
N LYS A 145 9.78 21.03 4.11
CA LYS A 145 10.24 21.72 2.91
C LYS A 145 9.47 21.29 1.67
N HIS A 146 9.08 20.02 1.61
CA HIS A 146 8.37 19.43 0.50
C HIS A 146 7.45 18.28 0.95
N ILE A 147 6.37 18.06 0.20
CA ILE A 147 5.41 16.98 0.44
C ILE A 147 5.37 16.05 -0.76
N THR A 148 5.41 14.75 -0.54
CA THR A 148 5.14 13.74 -1.58
C THR A 148 3.87 12.97 -1.25
N CYS A 149 2.95 12.90 -2.21
CA CYS A 149 1.65 12.24 -2.04
C CYS A 149 1.44 11.15 -3.09
N GLY A 150 0.70 10.12 -2.70
CA GLY A 150 0.42 8.99 -3.58
C GLY A 150 -0.63 9.24 -4.67
N ASN A 151 -1.48 10.28 -4.53
CA ASN A 151 -2.54 10.61 -5.48
C ASN A 151 -3.05 12.06 -5.30
N ASP A 152 -3.89 12.52 -6.24
CA ASP A 152 -4.46 13.87 -6.25
C ASP A 152 -5.32 14.18 -5.01
N TYR A 153 -6.09 13.20 -4.50
CA TYR A 153 -6.90 13.40 -3.31
C TYR A 153 -6.06 13.75 -2.08
N LEU A 154 -4.93 13.06 -1.92
CA LEU A 154 -3.96 13.33 -0.85
C LEU A 154 -3.25 14.68 -1.05
N ALA A 155 -2.88 14.99 -2.28
CA ALA A 155 -2.25 16.26 -2.64
C ALA A 155 -3.19 17.45 -2.41
N ASN A 156 -4.46 17.34 -2.78
CA ASN A 156 -5.48 18.36 -2.52
C ASN A 156 -5.71 18.61 -1.02
N TYR A 157 -5.55 17.57 -0.20
CA TYR A 157 -5.57 17.78 1.26
C TYR A 157 -4.33 18.52 1.74
N ALA A 158 -3.15 18.10 1.30
CA ALA A 158 -1.87 18.68 1.70
C ALA A 158 -1.73 20.13 1.24
N SER A 159 -2.30 20.51 0.08
CA SER A 159 -2.21 21.87 -0.49
C SER A 159 -2.84 22.96 0.38
N LYS A 160 -3.69 22.58 1.32
CA LYS A 160 -4.25 23.49 2.32
C LYS A 160 -3.19 24.01 3.30
N PHE A 161 -2.05 23.34 3.43
CA PHE A 161 -1.05 23.57 4.45
C PHE A 161 0.36 23.79 3.90
N ASN A 162 0.65 23.37 2.66
CA ASN A 162 1.94 23.54 2.00
C ASN A 162 1.76 23.60 0.48
N SER A 163 2.45 24.51 -0.19
CA SER A 163 2.39 24.68 -1.65
C SER A 163 3.41 23.80 -2.41
N ASN A 164 4.44 23.29 -1.73
CA ASN A 164 5.50 22.49 -2.33
C ASN A 164 5.12 21.00 -2.32
N ILE A 165 4.37 20.57 -3.33
CA ILE A 165 3.84 19.23 -3.40
C ILE A 165 4.21 18.57 -4.72
N THR A 166 4.61 17.30 -4.65
CA THR A 166 4.77 16.43 -5.82
C THR A 166 3.94 15.17 -5.65
N ILE A 167 3.11 14.86 -6.63
CA ILE A 167 2.37 13.61 -6.67
C ILE A 167 3.29 12.53 -7.25
N ILE A 168 3.62 11.55 -6.43
CA ILE A 168 4.38 10.38 -6.84
C ILE A 168 3.52 9.16 -6.53
N PRO A 169 2.93 8.49 -7.52
CA PRO A 169 2.09 7.32 -7.28
C PRO A 169 2.89 6.17 -6.65
N SER A 170 2.22 5.31 -5.93
CA SER A 170 2.82 4.03 -5.51
C SER A 170 3.12 3.18 -6.75
N THR A 171 4.28 2.52 -6.75
CA THR A 171 4.81 1.85 -7.94
C THR A 171 5.12 0.39 -7.69
N VAL A 172 5.17 -0.38 -8.77
CA VAL A 172 5.51 -1.80 -8.75
C VAL A 172 6.89 -2.02 -9.36
N ASP A 173 7.69 -2.86 -8.74
CA ASP A 173 8.90 -3.40 -9.36
C ASP A 173 8.52 -4.45 -10.42
N THR A 174 8.37 -3.99 -11.67
CA THR A 174 7.93 -4.82 -12.78
C THR A 174 8.99 -5.83 -13.28
N ASP A 175 10.20 -5.74 -12.76
CA ASP A 175 11.25 -6.72 -12.98
C ASP A 175 11.12 -7.91 -12.03
N LEU A 176 10.56 -7.66 -10.83
CA LEU A 176 10.18 -8.68 -9.86
C LEU A 176 8.80 -9.27 -10.16
N TYR A 177 7.79 -8.39 -10.34
CA TYR A 177 6.40 -8.80 -10.59
C TYR A 177 6.19 -9.02 -12.09
N LYS A 178 6.52 -10.23 -12.57
CA LYS A 178 6.34 -10.67 -13.95
C LYS A 178 5.24 -11.73 -14.06
N PRO A 179 4.54 -11.80 -15.20
CA PRO A 179 3.68 -12.92 -15.50
C PRO A 179 4.48 -14.22 -15.52
N ILE A 180 3.93 -15.26 -14.93
CA ILE A 180 4.47 -16.63 -14.98
C ILE A 180 3.49 -17.47 -15.80
N GLU A 181 4.02 -18.29 -16.68
CA GLU A 181 3.20 -19.20 -17.48
C GLU A 181 2.43 -20.16 -16.58
N LYS A 182 1.10 -20.19 -16.75
CA LYS A 182 0.23 -20.98 -15.91
C LYS A 182 -0.04 -22.36 -16.53
N HIS A 183 0.30 -23.37 -15.82
CA HIS A 183 -0.15 -24.75 -16.12
C HIS A 183 -1.39 -25.04 -15.26
N ASN A 184 -2.54 -24.41 -15.59
CA ASN A 184 -3.80 -24.69 -14.90
C ASN A 184 -4.28 -26.12 -15.25
N LYS A 185 -3.96 -27.07 -14.39
CA LYS A 185 -4.42 -28.47 -14.52
C LYS A 185 -5.90 -28.66 -14.13
N ASP A 186 -6.46 -27.77 -13.31
CA ASP A 186 -7.76 -27.97 -12.65
C ASP A 186 -8.95 -27.33 -13.39
N GLY A 187 -8.71 -26.53 -14.44
CA GLY A 187 -9.78 -25.88 -15.22
C GLY A 187 -10.64 -24.85 -14.44
N GLN A 188 -10.35 -24.61 -13.16
CA GLN A 188 -11.05 -23.64 -12.33
C GLN A 188 -10.52 -22.22 -12.53
N VAL A 189 -11.44 -21.23 -12.52
CA VAL A 189 -11.07 -19.80 -12.52
C VAL A 189 -10.92 -19.31 -11.09
N LYS A 190 -9.70 -18.89 -10.72
CA LYS A 190 -9.38 -18.38 -9.38
C LYS A 190 -9.55 -16.88 -9.29
N ILE A 191 -10.49 -16.45 -8.44
CA ILE A 191 -10.77 -15.04 -8.15
C ILE A 191 -10.06 -14.69 -6.85
N GLY A 192 -9.01 -13.89 -6.93
CA GLY A 192 -8.11 -13.62 -5.83
C GLY A 192 -8.27 -12.23 -5.22
N TRP A 193 -8.13 -12.18 -3.90
CA TRP A 193 -7.99 -10.97 -3.12
C TRP A 193 -6.80 -11.08 -2.16
N VAL A 194 -6.05 -9.98 -1.99
CA VAL A 194 -4.95 -9.89 -1.05
C VAL A 194 -5.18 -8.75 -0.06
N GLY A 195 -4.88 -8.95 1.21
CA GLY A 195 -4.98 -7.92 2.22
C GLY A 195 -4.70 -8.47 3.62
N SER A 196 -4.63 -7.58 4.60
CA SER A 196 -4.43 -7.95 6.00
C SER A 196 -5.76 -8.27 6.68
N HIS A 197 -5.71 -8.91 7.84
CA HIS A 197 -6.86 -9.16 8.73
C HIS A 197 -7.74 -7.90 8.91
N THR A 198 -7.17 -6.71 9.04
CA THR A 198 -7.93 -5.46 9.22
C THR A 198 -8.69 -5.00 7.99
N THR A 199 -8.35 -5.52 6.81
CA THR A 199 -8.95 -5.14 5.52
C THR A 199 -9.87 -6.21 4.92
N VAL A 200 -9.99 -7.39 5.54
CA VAL A 200 -10.92 -8.47 5.12
C VAL A 200 -12.36 -7.96 5.01
N LYS A 201 -12.77 -7.02 5.88
CA LYS A 201 -14.08 -6.34 5.79
C LYS A 201 -14.40 -5.81 4.39
N HIS A 202 -13.39 -5.42 3.60
CA HIS A 202 -13.61 -4.94 2.24
C HIS A 202 -13.86 -6.08 1.26
N PHE A 203 -13.19 -7.21 1.44
CA PHE A 203 -13.52 -8.43 0.69
C PHE A 203 -14.97 -8.85 0.94
N GLU A 204 -15.41 -8.83 2.19
CA GLU A 204 -16.75 -9.24 2.60
C GLU A 204 -17.88 -8.33 2.10
N MET A 205 -17.58 -7.07 1.74
CA MET A 205 -18.58 -6.11 1.23
C MET A 205 -19.38 -6.63 0.03
N ILE A 206 -18.79 -7.47 -0.79
CA ILE A 206 -19.45 -8.03 -1.97
C ILE A 206 -19.71 -9.53 -1.84
N THR A 207 -19.90 -10.03 -0.60
CA THR A 207 -20.21 -11.44 -0.34
C THR A 207 -21.47 -11.91 -1.11
N GLY A 208 -22.48 -11.05 -1.26
CA GLY A 208 -23.66 -11.33 -2.08
C GLY A 208 -23.32 -11.69 -3.53
N VAL A 209 -22.36 -10.95 -4.12
CA VAL A 209 -21.82 -11.24 -5.45
C VAL A 209 -21.19 -12.64 -5.48
N TYR A 210 -20.32 -12.95 -4.51
CA TYR A 210 -19.62 -14.24 -4.47
C TYR A 210 -20.59 -15.42 -4.36
N LEU A 211 -21.62 -15.30 -3.52
CA LEU A 211 -22.63 -16.35 -3.35
C LEU A 211 -23.42 -16.60 -4.63
N LYS A 212 -23.80 -15.53 -5.36
CA LYS A 212 -24.50 -15.65 -6.66
C LYS A 212 -23.60 -16.28 -7.71
N LEU A 213 -22.34 -15.87 -7.80
CA LEU A 213 -21.37 -16.49 -8.72
C LEU A 213 -21.11 -17.95 -8.38
N LYS A 214 -20.94 -18.29 -7.10
CA LYS A 214 -20.72 -19.68 -6.67
C LYS A 214 -21.95 -20.56 -6.98
N SER A 215 -23.15 -20.03 -6.80
CA SER A 215 -24.39 -20.73 -7.19
C SER A 215 -24.46 -21.00 -8.70
N LYS A 216 -24.07 -20.02 -9.54
CA LYS A 216 -24.11 -20.13 -11.01
C LYS A 216 -22.99 -21.04 -11.55
N TYR A 217 -21.76 -20.89 -11.07
CA TYR A 217 -20.58 -21.53 -11.67
C TYR A 217 -20.08 -22.76 -10.90
N LYS A 218 -20.58 -22.97 -9.66
CA LYS A 218 -20.24 -24.11 -8.80
C LYS A 218 -18.73 -24.32 -8.70
N ASP A 219 -18.25 -25.50 -9.10
CA ASP A 219 -16.83 -25.89 -9.00
C ASP A 219 -15.95 -25.37 -10.14
N LYS A 220 -16.53 -24.61 -11.08
CA LYS A 220 -15.75 -23.93 -12.13
C LYS A 220 -15.00 -22.68 -11.62
N ILE A 221 -15.32 -22.21 -10.41
CA ILE A 221 -14.67 -21.05 -9.80
C ILE A 221 -14.21 -21.36 -8.38
N ASP A 222 -13.13 -20.72 -7.99
CA ASP A 222 -12.64 -20.68 -6.62
C ASP A 222 -12.32 -19.26 -6.18
N PHE A 223 -12.51 -18.98 -4.87
CA PHE A 223 -12.16 -17.71 -4.27
C PHE A 223 -10.95 -17.88 -3.37
N VAL A 224 -9.90 -17.09 -3.62
CA VAL A 224 -8.62 -17.16 -2.89
C VAL A 224 -8.42 -15.87 -2.11
N LEU A 225 -8.26 -15.98 -0.79
CA LEU A 225 -7.93 -14.86 0.09
C LEU A 225 -6.53 -15.05 0.66
N ILE A 226 -5.66 -14.05 0.48
CA ILE A 226 -4.28 -14.05 0.96
C ILE A 226 -4.08 -12.93 1.98
N GLY A 227 -3.41 -13.25 3.10
CA GLY A 227 -2.98 -12.30 4.12
C GLY A 227 -3.70 -12.40 5.46
N ASP A 228 -4.67 -13.33 5.59
CA ASP A 228 -5.27 -13.71 6.87
C ASP A 228 -5.52 -15.22 6.91
N GLU A 229 -4.59 -15.98 7.46
CA GLU A 229 -4.67 -17.44 7.59
C GLU A 229 -5.77 -17.91 8.56
N THR A 230 -6.30 -17.01 9.36
CA THR A 230 -7.40 -17.30 10.31
C THR A 230 -8.79 -17.13 9.69
N TYR A 231 -8.85 -16.56 8.48
CA TYR A 231 -10.12 -16.31 7.80
C TYR A 231 -10.76 -17.59 7.26
N HIS A 232 -12.03 -17.76 7.57
CA HIS A 232 -12.86 -18.85 7.08
C HIS A 232 -14.24 -18.36 6.67
N HIS A 233 -14.65 -18.66 5.43
CA HIS A 233 -16.00 -18.40 4.95
C HIS A 233 -16.69 -19.73 4.56
N LYS A 234 -17.44 -20.33 5.50
CA LYS A 234 -18.04 -21.67 5.32
C LYS A 234 -18.86 -21.86 4.05
N LYS A 235 -19.77 -20.90 3.74
CA LYS A 235 -20.67 -21.00 2.56
C LYS A 235 -19.94 -20.92 1.22
N LEU A 236 -18.78 -20.28 1.17
CA LEU A 236 -17.97 -20.14 -0.04
C LEU A 236 -16.80 -21.14 -0.10
N GLY A 237 -16.56 -21.87 0.98
CA GLY A 237 -15.45 -22.81 1.08
C GLY A 237 -14.07 -22.13 1.18
N ILE A 238 -14.02 -20.82 1.46
CA ILE A 238 -12.76 -20.05 1.50
C ILE A 238 -12.02 -20.34 2.79
N LYS A 239 -10.74 -20.68 2.65
CA LYS A 239 -9.75 -20.69 3.73
C LYS A 239 -8.68 -19.66 3.40
N GLY A 240 -8.42 -18.74 4.32
CA GLY A 240 -7.39 -17.73 4.11
C GLY A 240 -6.00 -18.35 4.04
N LEU A 241 -5.13 -17.75 3.23
CA LEU A 241 -3.73 -18.14 3.10
C LEU A 241 -2.84 -17.11 3.79
N LYS A 242 -1.77 -17.59 4.38
CA LYS A 242 -0.73 -16.73 4.94
C LYS A 242 -0.02 -15.96 3.82
N TRP A 243 0.21 -14.67 4.05
CA TRP A 243 1.07 -13.89 3.17
C TRP A 243 2.54 -14.05 3.59
N GLU A 244 3.39 -14.30 2.61
CA GLU A 244 4.84 -14.33 2.78
C GLU A 244 5.52 -13.59 1.62
N ASN A 245 6.45 -12.69 1.93
CA ASN A 245 7.13 -11.87 0.93
C ASN A 245 7.85 -12.71 -0.16
N LYS A 246 8.41 -13.86 0.24
CA LYS A 246 9.20 -14.71 -0.67
C LYS A 246 8.37 -15.34 -1.79
N ILE A 247 7.08 -15.61 -1.54
CA ILE A 247 6.17 -16.28 -2.49
C ILE A 247 5.09 -15.34 -3.01
N GLU A 248 5.16 -14.04 -2.68
CA GLU A 248 4.13 -13.07 -3.02
C GLU A 248 3.84 -13.01 -4.53
N VAL A 249 4.89 -13.03 -5.37
CA VAL A 249 4.74 -13.00 -6.84
C VAL A 249 4.05 -14.27 -7.36
N GLU A 250 4.39 -15.44 -6.82
CA GLU A 250 3.76 -16.72 -7.17
C GLU A 250 2.29 -16.73 -6.76
N LEU A 251 1.99 -16.20 -5.56
CA LEU A 251 0.62 -16.09 -5.07
C LEU A 251 -0.24 -15.21 -5.98
N PHE A 252 0.26 -14.05 -6.43
CA PHE A 252 -0.47 -13.23 -7.40
C PHE A 252 -0.64 -13.94 -8.74
N ASN A 253 0.39 -14.60 -9.24
CA ASN A 253 0.31 -15.37 -10.48
C ASN A 253 -0.66 -16.56 -10.39
N SER A 254 -1.04 -17.01 -9.20
CA SER A 254 -2.03 -18.08 -9.03
C SER A 254 -3.47 -17.65 -9.34
N PHE A 255 -3.76 -16.34 -9.39
CA PHE A 255 -5.08 -15.80 -9.69
C PHE A 255 -5.36 -15.75 -11.19
N ASP A 256 -6.62 -15.87 -11.59
CA ASP A 256 -7.10 -15.60 -12.93
C ASP A 256 -7.79 -14.24 -13.03
N ILE A 257 -8.32 -13.76 -11.91
CA ILE A 257 -8.97 -12.44 -11.77
C ILE A 257 -8.58 -11.89 -10.40
N GLY A 258 -8.07 -10.65 -10.36
CA GLY A 258 -7.79 -9.94 -9.12
C GLY A 258 -8.92 -8.97 -8.78
N ILE A 259 -9.36 -8.94 -7.51
CA ILE A 259 -10.45 -8.04 -7.09
C ILE A 259 -9.99 -7.09 -5.99
N MET A 260 -10.51 -5.85 -6.05
CA MET A 260 -10.25 -4.81 -5.04
C MET A 260 -11.54 -4.06 -4.70
N PRO A 261 -12.48 -4.68 -3.96
CA PRO A 261 -13.63 -3.97 -3.44
C PRO A 261 -13.24 -2.96 -2.36
N LEU A 262 -13.81 -1.76 -2.44
CA LEU A 262 -13.63 -0.67 -1.48
C LEU A 262 -14.97 0.03 -1.22
N PRO A 263 -15.20 0.55 0.01
CA PRO A 263 -16.36 1.39 0.30
C PRO A 263 -16.22 2.76 -0.38
N ASP A 264 -17.35 3.41 -0.67
CA ASP A 264 -17.34 4.81 -1.10
C ASP A 264 -17.30 5.73 0.13
N ASN A 265 -16.09 6.05 0.58
CA ASN A 265 -15.86 6.96 1.70
C ASN A 265 -14.50 7.68 1.56
N GLU A 266 -14.28 8.67 2.39
CA GLU A 266 -13.07 9.51 2.38
C GLU A 266 -11.77 8.71 2.57
N TRP A 267 -11.80 7.67 3.41
CA TRP A 267 -10.65 6.79 3.59
C TRP A 267 -10.27 6.05 2.30
N ALA A 268 -11.25 5.50 1.60
CA ALA A 268 -11.01 4.76 0.36
C ALA A 268 -10.56 5.65 -0.80
N LYS A 269 -11.00 6.92 -0.84
CA LYS A 269 -10.51 7.93 -1.82
C LYS A 269 -9.00 8.17 -1.67
N GLY A 270 -8.47 8.07 -0.45
CA GLY A 270 -7.03 8.20 -0.19
C GLY A 270 -6.18 7.00 -0.61
N LYS A 271 -6.78 5.88 -1.02
CA LYS A 271 -6.02 4.68 -1.43
C LYS A 271 -5.35 4.86 -2.78
N CYS A 272 -4.12 4.34 -2.89
CA CYS A 272 -3.29 4.43 -4.10
C CYS A 272 -3.44 3.23 -5.07
N GLY A 273 -4.51 2.44 -4.97
CA GLY A 273 -4.83 1.38 -5.91
C GLY A 273 -3.85 0.21 -5.99
N MET A 274 -2.96 0.06 -5.00
CA MET A 274 -1.78 -0.82 -5.06
C MET A 274 -2.11 -2.28 -5.36
N LYS A 275 -3.22 -2.84 -4.81
CA LYS A 275 -3.62 -4.22 -5.10
C LYS A 275 -3.90 -4.42 -6.59
N GLY A 276 -4.65 -3.48 -7.20
CA GLY A 276 -4.93 -3.51 -8.63
C GLY A 276 -3.66 -3.43 -9.47
N LEU A 277 -2.73 -2.54 -9.10
CA LEU A 277 -1.44 -2.42 -9.78
C LEU A 277 -0.62 -3.71 -9.70
N LEU A 278 -0.66 -4.42 -8.58
CA LEU A 278 0.01 -5.72 -8.41
C LEU A 278 -0.62 -6.81 -9.30
N TYR A 279 -1.95 -6.89 -9.38
CA TYR A 279 -2.62 -7.82 -10.29
C TYR A 279 -2.28 -7.50 -11.75
N MET A 280 -2.40 -6.23 -12.13
CA MET A 280 -2.07 -5.77 -13.48
C MET A 280 -0.59 -6.02 -13.83
N SER A 281 0.33 -5.90 -12.87
CA SER A 281 1.76 -6.12 -13.11
C SER A 281 2.09 -7.56 -13.53
N VAL A 282 1.31 -8.53 -13.08
CA VAL A 282 1.44 -9.94 -13.47
C VAL A 282 0.44 -10.35 -14.56
N ALA A 283 -0.05 -9.37 -15.33
CA ALA A 283 -0.99 -9.54 -16.45
C ALA A 283 -2.31 -10.25 -16.06
N ILE A 284 -2.81 -9.98 -14.86
CA ILE A 284 -4.11 -10.47 -14.40
C ILE A 284 -5.13 -9.35 -14.47
N PRO A 285 -6.33 -9.57 -15.07
CA PRO A 285 -7.38 -8.57 -15.10
C PRO A 285 -7.77 -8.15 -13.69
N SER A 286 -7.74 -6.83 -13.46
CA SER A 286 -8.10 -6.22 -12.19
C SER A 286 -9.52 -5.68 -12.22
N VAL A 287 -10.33 -6.06 -11.22
CA VAL A 287 -11.70 -5.56 -11.02
C VAL A 287 -11.74 -4.80 -9.72
N MET A 288 -11.91 -3.48 -9.79
CA MET A 288 -11.77 -2.58 -8.65
C MET A 288 -13.04 -1.75 -8.46
N SER A 289 -13.37 -1.38 -7.21
CA SER A 289 -14.44 -0.41 -6.97
C SER A 289 -14.15 0.91 -7.68
N ASN A 290 -15.19 1.54 -8.25
CA ASN A 290 -15.10 2.78 -9.01
C ASN A 290 -14.94 4.00 -8.07
N ILE A 291 -13.80 4.09 -7.37
CA ILE A 291 -13.53 5.13 -6.37
C ILE A 291 -12.05 5.56 -6.35
N GLY A 292 -11.82 6.82 -6.00
CA GLY A 292 -10.48 7.41 -5.83
C GLY A 292 -9.57 7.11 -7.00
N MET A 293 -8.30 6.85 -6.73
CA MET A 293 -7.26 6.57 -7.73
C MET A 293 -7.53 5.34 -8.61
N ASN A 294 -8.46 4.44 -8.22
CA ASN A 294 -8.84 3.33 -9.09
C ASN A 294 -9.36 3.83 -10.44
N LYS A 295 -10.01 5.01 -10.48
CA LYS A 295 -10.52 5.66 -11.71
C LYS A 295 -9.41 6.16 -12.63
N ASP A 296 -8.25 6.49 -12.05
CA ASP A 296 -7.10 7.00 -12.79
C ASP A 296 -6.26 5.84 -13.36
N ILE A 297 -6.27 4.69 -12.64
CA ILE A 297 -5.54 3.48 -13.02
C ILE A 297 -6.30 2.71 -14.11
N ILE A 298 -7.62 2.57 -13.97
CA ILE A 298 -8.45 1.69 -14.79
C ILE A 298 -9.27 2.48 -15.81
N GLU A 299 -9.05 2.19 -17.07
CA GLU A 299 -9.97 2.51 -18.16
C GLU A 299 -10.92 1.32 -18.36
N HIS A 300 -12.18 1.50 -17.92
CA HIS A 300 -13.18 0.43 -17.83
C HIS A 300 -13.35 -0.34 -19.15
N GLY A 301 -13.16 -1.66 -19.11
CA GLY A 301 -13.28 -2.56 -20.26
C GLY A 301 -12.06 -2.59 -21.19
N LYS A 302 -11.01 -1.79 -20.93
CA LYS A 302 -9.78 -1.80 -21.72
C LYS A 302 -8.59 -2.44 -20.98
N ASN A 303 -8.26 -1.94 -19.79
CA ASN A 303 -7.12 -2.44 -18.99
C ASN A 303 -7.53 -3.00 -17.62
N GLY A 304 -8.83 -3.05 -17.35
CA GLY A 304 -9.44 -3.51 -16.13
C GLY A 304 -10.92 -3.15 -16.09
N PHE A 305 -11.57 -3.33 -14.94
CA PHE A 305 -12.98 -3.03 -14.77
C PHE A 305 -13.26 -2.25 -13.50
N LEU A 306 -14.22 -1.32 -13.56
CA LEU A 306 -14.72 -0.49 -12.48
C LEU A 306 -16.24 -0.68 -12.31
N PRO A 307 -16.70 -1.80 -11.75
CA PRO A 307 -18.12 -2.02 -11.54
C PRO A 307 -18.70 -1.12 -10.44
N VAL A 308 -19.97 -0.71 -10.61
CA VAL A 308 -20.77 0.02 -9.63
C VAL A 308 -21.98 -0.82 -9.25
N GLY A 309 -22.16 -1.09 -7.96
CA GLY A 309 -23.25 -1.89 -7.44
C GLY A 309 -23.16 -3.39 -7.78
N GLU A 310 -23.94 -4.19 -7.11
CA GLU A 310 -23.89 -5.64 -7.16
C GLU A 310 -24.08 -6.22 -8.57
N LYS A 311 -25.02 -5.66 -9.34
CA LYS A 311 -25.35 -6.13 -10.71
C LYS A 311 -24.12 -6.07 -11.62
N GLN A 312 -23.41 -4.94 -11.64
CA GLN A 312 -22.24 -4.78 -12.51
C GLN A 312 -21.05 -5.66 -12.03
N TRP A 313 -20.87 -5.86 -10.72
CA TRP A 313 -19.88 -6.79 -10.22
C TRP A 313 -20.13 -8.22 -10.73
N ILE A 314 -21.39 -8.69 -10.66
CA ILE A 314 -21.77 -10.03 -11.19
C ILE A 314 -21.53 -10.09 -12.70
N GLU A 315 -21.96 -9.08 -13.45
CA GLU A 315 -21.82 -9.04 -14.90
C GLU A 315 -20.36 -9.08 -15.35
N VAL A 316 -19.52 -8.22 -14.79
CA VAL A 316 -18.07 -8.13 -15.10
C VAL A 316 -17.36 -9.42 -14.75
N LEU A 317 -17.58 -9.95 -13.53
CA LEU A 317 -16.94 -11.18 -13.12
C LEU A 317 -17.42 -12.37 -13.96
N SER A 318 -18.71 -12.45 -14.31
CA SER A 318 -19.23 -13.48 -15.21
C SER A 318 -18.55 -13.45 -16.58
N LYS A 319 -18.43 -12.27 -17.20
CA LYS A 319 -17.71 -12.10 -18.49
C LYS A 319 -16.26 -12.62 -18.40
N LEU A 320 -15.57 -12.28 -17.31
CA LEU A 320 -14.20 -12.72 -17.11
C LEU A 320 -14.09 -14.23 -16.79
N ILE A 321 -15.04 -14.80 -16.06
CA ILE A 321 -15.09 -16.25 -15.78
C ILE A 321 -15.30 -17.05 -17.08
N GLU A 322 -16.23 -16.61 -17.90
CA GLU A 322 -16.65 -17.32 -19.11
C GLU A 322 -15.66 -17.18 -20.29
N ASN A 323 -14.85 -16.11 -20.31
CA ASN A 323 -14.01 -15.78 -21.45
C ASN A 323 -12.52 -15.66 -21.10
N LYS A 324 -11.75 -16.72 -21.40
CA LYS A 324 -10.30 -16.77 -21.18
C LYS A 324 -9.53 -15.75 -22.03
N GLU A 325 -9.94 -15.55 -23.28
CA GLU A 325 -9.29 -14.59 -24.19
C GLU A 325 -9.47 -13.15 -23.70
N LEU A 326 -10.68 -12.85 -23.17
CA LEU A 326 -10.92 -11.54 -22.54
C LEU A 326 -10.01 -11.34 -21.32
N ARG A 327 -9.86 -12.37 -20.45
CA ARG A 327 -8.94 -12.30 -19.33
C ARG A 327 -7.52 -11.96 -19.78
N LYS A 328 -7.04 -12.66 -20.81
CA LYS A 328 -5.72 -12.43 -21.39
C LYS A 328 -5.58 -11.01 -21.93
N LYS A 329 -6.51 -10.58 -22.78
CA LYS A 329 -6.51 -9.24 -23.40
C LYS A 329 -6.47 -8.11 -22.36
N ILE A 330 -7.34 -8.20 -21.35
CA ILE A 330 -7.43 -7.19 -20.28
C ILE A 330 -6.18 -7.23 -19.39
N GLY A 331 -5.68 -8.42 -19.07
CA GLY A 331 -4.47 -8.59 -18.27
C GLY A 331 -3.23 -7.99 -18.97
N ASP A 332 -3.03 -8.31 -20.25
CA ASP A 332 -1.92 -7.77 -21.05
C ASP A 332 -1.99 -6.23 -21.15
N SER A 333 -3.19 -5.67 -21.39
CA SER A 333 -3.41 -4.23 -21.42
C SER A 333 -3.18 -3.58 -20.05
N GLY A 334 -3.59 -4.26 -18.97
CA GLY A 334 -3.33 -3.83 -17.60
C GLY A 334 -1.82 -3.76 -17.31
N ARG A 335 -1.07 -4.81 -17.67
CA ARG A 335 0.39 -4.83 -17.51
C ARG A 335 1.06 -3.69 -18.29
N LYS A 336 0.64 -3.44 -19.52
CA LYS A 336 1.15 -2.32 -20.33
C LYS A 336 0.98 -0.99 -19.58
N THR A 337 -0.21 -0.74 -19.01
CA THR A 337 -0.48 0.45 -18.20
C THR A 337 0.48 0.58 -17.02
N VAL A 338 0.75 -0.52 -16.30
CA VAL A 338 1.69 -0.50 -15.17
C VAL A 338 3.12 -0.19 -15.64
N LEU A 339 3.57 -0.84 -16.71
CA LEU A 339 4.91 -0.59 -17.28
C LEU A 339 5.12 0.87 -17.66
N GLU A 340 4.12 1.49 -18.29
CA GLU A 340 4.18 2.85 -18.83
C GLU A 340 4.03 3.93 -17.76
N LYS A 341 3.22 3.70 -16.70
CA LYS A 341 2.81 4.75 -15.77
C LYS A 341 3.18 4.49 -14.31
N TYR A 342 3.20 3.23 -13.86
CA TYR A 342 3.30 2.85 -12.44
C TYR A 342 4.47 1.91 -12.12
N SER A 343 5.41 1.72 -13.05
CA SER A 343 6.59 0.91 -12.78
C SER A 343 7.65 1.69 -11.99
N LYS A 344 8.41 0.98 -11.16
CA LYS A 344 9.62 1.48 -10.49
C LYS A 344 10.54 2.18 -11.49
N ASN A 345 10.76 1.56 -12.66
CA ASN A 345 11.66 2.09 -13.68
C ASN A 345 11.19 3.42 -14.29
N LYS A 346 9.88 3.63 -14.39
CA LYS A 346 9.30 4.90 -14.85
C LYS A 346 9.46 6.03 -13.85
N ILE A 347 9.32 5.73 -12.56
CA ILE A 347 9.21 6.74 -11.50
C ILE A 347 10.54 7.02 -10.79
N LYS A 348 11.51 6.11 -10.81
CA LYS A 348 12.77 6.23 -10.07
C LYS A 348 13.51 7.55 -10.29
N LYS A 349 13.47 8.11 -11.51
CA LYS A 349 14.11 9.38 -11.84
C LYS A 349 13.43 10.55 -11.15
N THR A 350 12.11 10.52 -11.01
CA THR A 350 11.33 11.57 -10.29
C THR A 350 11.80 11.71 -8.84
N TYR A 351 12.05 10.58 -8.15
CA TYR A 351 12.61 10.61 -6.79
C TYR A 351 14.03 11.17 -6.77
N LEU A 352 14.89 10.74 -7.71
CA LEU A 352 16.27 11.23 -7.79
C LEU A 352 16.31 12.74 -8.00
N ASP A 353 15.57 13.24 -9.00
CA ASP A 353 15.54 14.67 -9.35
C ASP A 353 14.98 15.51 -8.18
N LEU A 354 13.89 15.06 -7.55
CA LEU A 354 13.30 15.73 -6.39
C LEU A 354 14.29 15.79 -5.23
N TYR A 355 14.83 14.65 -4.80
CA TYR A 355 15.73 14.62 -3.64
C TYR A 355 17.02 15.43 -3.91
N THR A 356 17.59 15.31 -5.11
CA THR A 356 18.76 16.10 -5.50
C THR A 356 18.48 17.62 -5.44
N SER A 357 17.31 18.05 -5.89
CA SER A 357 16.93 19.47 -5.88
C SER A 357 16.79 20.02 -4.46
N LEU A 358 16.41 19.19 -3.49
CA LEU A 358 16.21 19.59 -2.10
C LEU A 358 17.50 19.58 -1.25
N MET A 359 18.51 18.82 -1.68
CA MET A 359 19.82 18.69 -1.00
C MET A 359 20.87 19.72 -1.45
N LYS A 360 20.45 20.77 -2.14
CA LYS A 360 21.35 21.86 -2.62
C LYS A 360 21.76 22.79 -1.49
#